data_56cd3a3b6400470b3801c884571f4e09
#
_entry.id   56cd3a3b6400470b3801c884571f4e09
#
_cell.length_a   1.000
_cell.length_b   1.000
_cell.length_c   1.000
_cell.angle_alpha   90.00
_cell.angle_beta   90.00
_cell.angle_gamma   90.00
#
_symmetry.space_group_name_H-M   'P 1'
#
loop_
_entity.id
_entity.type
_entity.pdbx_description
1 polymer ?
#
loop_
_entity_poly.entity_id
_entity_poly.type
_entity_poly.pdbx_seq_one_letter_code
_entity_poly.pdbx_strand_id
1 'polypeptide(L)'
;MLQCTAVTRIPLDDILTALITLPGEPDTTAPTPYVLCELGEHHAPTHHAALLRPADQPDHPALWLFWTSTGTPDTHPAHRIDTAPWCPATLHHLANNAVLPCSLYHQHPTGHSWDITDPLADLIAGPLTTGSTTDDATDDPRGRPHP
;
A
#
# COMPACT_ATOMS: atom_id res chain seq x y z
N MET A 1 -6.51 11.58 6.21
CA MET A 1 -7.21 11.74 4.92
C MET A 1 -7.54 10.38 4.34
N LEU A 2 -8.56 10.28 3.48
CA LEU A 2 -8.87 9.01 2.81
C LEU A 2 -7.87 8.73 1.68
N GLN A 3 -7.72 7.45 1.35
CA GLN A 3 -6.95 7.03 0.18
C GLN A 3 -7.69 7.42 -1.10
N CYS A 4 -6.96 7.80 -2.13
CA CYS A 4 -7.51 8.06 -3.45
C CYS A 4 -8.04 6.75 -4.05
N THR A 5 -9.26 6.79 -4.61
CA THR A 5 -9.94 5.61 -5.18
C THR A 5 -9.71 5.44 -6.68
N ALA A 6 -8.82 6.22 -7.28
CA ALA A 6 -8.52 6.12 -8.70
C ALA A 6 -7.84 4.79 -9.03
N VAL A 7 -8.36 4.11 -10.03
CA VAL A 7 -7.85 2.83 -10.55
C VAL A 7 -7.43 3.01 -12.00
N THR A 8 -6.34 2.38 -12.39
CA THR A 8 -5.96 2.29 -13.80
C THR A 8 -5.57 0.88 -14.18
N ARG A 9 -5.72 0.57 -15.48
CA ARG A 9 -5.20 -0.67 -16.05
C ARG A 9 -3.71 -0.52 -16.31
N ILE A 10 -2.95 -1.54 -15.95
CA ILE A 10 -1.52 -1.56 -16.16
C ILE A 10 -1.19 -1.70 -17.65
N PRO A 11 -0.36 -0.83 -18.24
CA PRO A 11 0.15 -0.99 -19.60
C PRO A 11 1.23 -2.08 -19.62
N LEU A 12 0.84 -3.33 -19.83
CA LEU A 12 1.71 -4.50 -19.66
C LEU A 12 2.98 -4.44 -20.54
N ASP A 13 2.87 -3.95 -21.76
CA ASP A 13 4.03 -3.84 -22.67
C ASP A 13 5.07 -2.84 -22.17
N ASP A 14 4.62 -1.72 -21.61
CA ASP A 14 5.49 -0.69 -21.04
C ASP A 14 6.15 -1.19 -19.74
N ILE A 15 5.42 -1.94 -18.93
CA ILE A 15 5.97 -2.53 -17.70
C ILE A 15 7.01 -3.59 -18.02
N LEU A 16 6.73 -4.50 -18.94
CA LEU A 16 7.70 -5.52 -19.35
C LEU A 16 8.99 -4.86 -19.87
N THR A 17 8.85 -3.82 -20.69
CA THR A 17 9.99 -3.06 -21.19
C THR A 17 10.76 -2.41 -20.03
N ALA A 18 10.07 -1.78 -19.08
CA ALA A 18 10.71 -1.15 -17.92
C ALA A 18 11.41 -2.17 -17.01
N LEU A 19 10.79 -3.33 -16.75
CA LEU A 19 11.38 -4.39 -15.93
C LEU A 19 12.62 -5.04 -16.57
N ILE A 20 12.69 -5.09 -17.90
CA ILE A 20 13.85 -5.63 -18.62
C ILE A 20 14.99 -4.60 -18.66
N THR A 21 14.68 -3.31 -18.78
CA THR A 21 15.68 -2.25 -18.95
C THR A 21 16.22 -1.69 -17.65
N LEU A 22 15.44 -1.77 -16.57
CA LEU A 22 15.83 -1.25 -15.27
C LEU A 22 16.48 -2.33 -14.41
N PRO A 23 17.55 -2.01 -13.67
CA PRO A 23 18.21 -2.96 -12.79
C PRO A 23 17.26 -3.42 -11.67
N GLY A 24 17.32 -4.68 -11.32
CA GLY A 24 16.54 -5.31 -10.26
C GLY A 24 16.17 -6.75 -10.61
N GLU A 25 15.87 -7.57 -9.59
CA GLU A 25 15.36 -8.91 -9.83
C GLU A 25 13.92 -8.84 -10.36
N PRO A 26 13.58 -9.61 -11.39
CA PRO A 26 12.20 -9.69 -11.85
C PRO A 26 11.35 -10.35 -10.76
N ASP A 27 10.39 -9.61 -10.26
CA ASP A 27 9.34 -10.20 -9.42
C ASP A 27 8.54 -11.18 -10.29
N THR A 28 8.58 -12.47 -9.94
CA THR A 28 7.87 -13.54 -10.67
C THR A 28 6.37 -13.56 -10.37
N THR A 29 5.92 -12.69 -9.48
CA THR A 29 4.48 -12.54 -9.19
C THR A 29 3.80 -11.91 -10.41
N ALA A 30 2.83 -12.60 -10.97
CA ALA A 30 2.04 -12.06 -12.08
C ALA A 30 1.39 -10.73 -11.65
N PRO A 31 1.65 -9.62 -12.35
CA PRO A 31 1.09 -8.35 -11.97
C PRO A 31 -0.43 -8.40 -12.08
N THR A 32 -1.12 -7.87 -11.08
CA THR A 32 -2.57 -7.65 -11.19
C THR A 32 -2.83 -6.70 -12.35
N PRO A 33 -3.88 -6.93 -13.16
CA PRO A 33 -4.13 -6.12 -14.36
C PRO A 33 -4.52 -4.67 -14.04
N TYR A 34 -4.83 -4.38 -12.79
CA TYR A 34 -5.23 -3.06 -12.31
C TYR A 34 -4.45 -2.67 -11.06
N VAL A 35 -4.20 -1.38 -10.92
CA VAL A 35 -3.61 -0.79 -9.71
C VAL A 35 -4.47 0.35 -9.20
N LEU A 36 -4.47 0.50 -7.88
CA LEU A 36 -5.13 1.57 -7.15
C LEU A 36 -4.10 2.67 -6.84
N CYS A 37 -4.54 3.93 -6.83
CA CYS A 37 -3.71 5.03 -6.38
C CYS A 37 -3.35 4.88 -4.90
N GLU A 38 -2.06 5.00 -4.57
CA GLU A 38 -1.57 4.90 -3.19
C GLU A 38 -1.51 6.25 -2.46
N LEU A 39 -1.80 7.33 -3.17
CA LEU A 39 -1.82 8.68 -2.59
C LEU A 39 -3.12 8.92 -1.81
N GLY A 40 -3.08 9.91 -0.92
CA GLY A 40 -4.31 10.44 -0.32
C GLY A 40 -5.21 11.12 -1.36
N GLU A 41 -6.45 11.40 -0.99
CA GLU A 41 -7.41 12.08 -1.86
C GLU A 41 -6.83 13.37 -2.44
N HIS A 42 -6.95 13.53 -3.75
CA HIS A 42 -6.49 14.69 -4.49
C HIS A 42 -7.31 14.87 -5.77
N HIS A 43 -7.16 16.03 -6.38
CA HIS A 43 -7.87 16.40 -7.61
C HIS A 43 -6.89 16.76 -8.72
N ALA A 44 -7.38 16.73 -9.96
CA ALA A 44 -6.63 17.25 -11.11
C ALA A 44 -6.12 18.69 -10.84
N PRO A 45 -4.91 19.04 -11.28
CA PRO A 45 -4.04 18.34 -12.22
C PRO A 45 -3.05 17.35 -11.58
N THR A 46 -3.19 17.03 -10.30
CA THR A 46 -2.31 16.10 -9.61
C THR A 46 -2.41 14.71 -10.23
N HIS A 47 -1.27 14.11 -10.56
CA HIS A 47 -1.23 12.75 -11.06
C HIS A 47 -1.45 11.72 -9.94
N HIS A 48 -1.97 10.57 -10.32
CA HIS A 48 -2.06 9.38 -9.48
C HIS A 48 -0.75 8.61 -9.53
N ALA A 49 -0.47 7.82 -8.50
CA ALA A 49 0.72 6.98 -8.45
C ALA A 49 0.45 5.65 -7.77
N ALA A 50 1.11 4.60 -8.26
CA ALA A 50 1.13 3.29 -7.63
C ALA A 50 2.52 2.66 -7.73
N LEU A 51 2.92 1.95 -6.68
CA LEU A 51 4.18 1.22 -6.63
C LEU A 51 4.09 -0.04 -7.48
N LEU A 52 5.00 -0.20 -8.43
CA LEU A 52 5.12 -1.42 -9.25
C LEU A 52 6.15 -2.39 -8.70
N ARG A 53 7.25 -1.86 -8.20
CA ARG A 53 8.34 -2.65 -7.61
C ARG A 53 9.01 -1.84 -6.49
N PRO A 54 9.12 -2.38 -5.27
CA PRO A 54 9.85 -1.74 -4.20
C PRO A 54 11.34 -1.66 -4.52
N ALA A 55 12.03 -0.70 -3.89
CA ALA A 55 13.49 -0.68 -3.91
C ALA A 55 14.02 -1.86 -3.09
N ASP A 56 14.89 -2.67 -3.68
CA ASP A 56 15.53 -3.80 -3.03
C ASP A 56 16.97 -3.49 -2.59
N GLN A 57 17.62 -2.54 -3.24
CA GLN A 57 18.96 -2.07 -2.96
C GLN A 57 19.07 -0.55 -3.15
N PRO A 58 20.07 0.12 -2.57
CA PRO A 58 20.24 1.57 -2.72
C PRO A 58 20.40 2.07 -4.16
N ASP A 59 20.96 1.25 -5.04
CA ASP A 59 21.16 1.51 -6.46
C ASP A 59 20.01 1.02 -7.34
N HIS A 60 19.03 0.32 -6.75
CA HIS A 60 17.81 -0.13 -7.41
C HIS A 60 16.58 0.61 -6.83
N PRO A 61 16.31 1.83 -7.29
CA PRO A 61 15.21 2.63 -6.77
C PRO A 61 13.86 2.00 -7.06
N ALA A 62 12.86 2.37 -6.27
CA ALA A 62 11.50 1.91 -6.45
C ALA A 62 10.94 2.33 -7.82
N LEU A 63 10.20 1.42 -8.45
CA LEU A 63 9.55 1.65 -9.74
C LEU A 63 8.09 2.01 -9.51
N TRP A 64 7.66 3.12 -10.10
CA TRP A 64 6.32 3.67 -9.94
C TRP A 64 5.61 3.82 -11.27
N LEU A 65 4.30 3.60 -11.27
CA LEU A 65 3.40 3.98 -12.34
C LEU A 65 2.71 5.30 -11.96
N PHE A 66 2.84 6.28 -12.82
CA PHE A 66 2.13 7.57 -12.72
C PHE A 66 1.10 7.68 -13.82
N TRP A 67 -0.09 8.22 -13.51
CA TRP A 67 -1.11 8.47 -14.53
C TRP A 67 -1.96 9.68 -14.19
N THR A 68 -2.59 10.26 -15.20
CA THR A 68 -3.54 11.37 -15.04
C THR A 68 -4.93 10.90 -15.43
N SER A 69 -5.92 11.23 -14.61
CA SER A 69 -7.32 11.07 -15.00
C SER A 69 -7.67 12.19 -15.97
N THR A 70 -7.67 11.91 -17.26
CA THR A 70 -8.27 12.81 -18.23
C THR A 70 -9.78 12.56 -18.23
N GLY A 71 -10.56 13.56 -17.86
CA GLY A 71 -12.00 13.45 -17.59
C GLY A 71 -12.89 13.18 -18.81
N THR A 72 -12.37 12.58 -19.88
CA THR A 72 -13.14 12.15 -21.04
C THR A 72 -12.99 10.65 -21.24
N PRO A 73 -14.09 9.90 -21.39
CA PRO A 73 -14.07 8.43 -21.53
C PRO A 73 -13.30 7.92 -22.73
N ASP A 74 -13.00 8.76 -23.71
CA ASP A 74 -12.30 8.39 -24.95
C ASP A 74 -10.78 8.63 -24.93
N THR A 75 -10.24 9.24 -23.89
CA THR A 75 -8.81 9.45 -23.75
C THR A 75 -8.21 8.41 -22.82
N HIS A 76 -7.34 7.56 -23.36
CA HIS A 76 -6.52 6.69 -22.52
C HIS A 76 -5.71 7.56 -21.55
N PRO A 77 -5.70 7.25 -20.24
CA PRO A 77 -4.90 7.97 -19.29
C PRO A 77 -3.43 7.93 -19.75
N ALA A 78 -2.77 9.09 -19.73
CA ALA A 78 -1.35 9.14 -19.98
C ALA A 78 -0.62 8.43 -18.84
N HIS A 79 0.05 7.32 -19.16
CA HIS A 79 0.87 6.55 -18.22
C HIS A 79 2.33 6.91 -18.37
N ARG A 80 3.03 6.97 -17.26
CA ARG A 80 4.49 7.09 -17.18
C ARG A 80 5.02 6.13 -16.14
N ILE A 81 5.96 5.29 -16.53
CA ILE A 81 6.69 4.42 -15.60
C ILE A 81 8.05 5.07 -15.36
N ASP A 82 8.38 5.27 -14.11
CA ASP A 82 9.62 5.94 -13.72
C ASP A 82 10.12 5.45 -12.36
N THR A 83 11.39 5.61 -12.10
CA THR A 83 11.96 5.35 -10.80
C THR A 83 11.89 6.59 -9.92
N ALA A 84 11.59 6.39 -8.65
CA ALA A 84 11.62 7.47 -7.68
C ALA A 84 12.19 6.96 -6.35
N PRO A 85 13.02 7.76 -5.67
CA PRO A 85 13.50 7.43 -4.34
C PRO A 85 12.35 7.48 -3.34
N TRP A 86 12.49 6.80 -2.22
CA TRP A 86 11.54 6.85 -1.12
C TRP A 86 11.49 8.23 -0.47
N CYS A 87 10.32 8.58 0.04
CA CYS A 87 10.17 9.74 0.91
C CYS A 87 11.05 9.56 2.17
N PRO A 88 11.90 10.54 2.52
CA PRO A 88 12.79 10.42 3.67
C PRO A 88 12.09 10.65 5.02
N ALA A 89 10.80 10.98 5.01
CA ALA A 89 10.06 11.26 6.23
C ALA A 89 9.84 9.99 7.07
N THR A 90 9.95 10.14 8.38
CA THR A 90 9.71 9.09 9.35
C THR A 90 8.80 9.57 10.47
N LEU A 91 7.88 8.71 10.92
CA LEU A 91 7.05 8.94 12.10
C LEU A 91 7.63 8.17 13.28
N HIS A 92 7.91 8.88 14.38
CA HIS A 92 8.37 8.27 15.61
C HIS A 92 7.22 8.08 16.61
N HIS A 93 6.95 6.85 16.97
CA HIS A 93 5.98 6.50 18.00
C HIS A 93 6.62 6.59 19.39
N LEU A 94 6.25 7.60 20.16
CA LEU A 94 6.84 7.85 21.47
C LEU A 94 6.54 6.75 22.49
N ALA A 95 5.42 6.05 22.34
CA ALA A 95 4.98 5.02 23.30
C ALA A 95 5.81 3.73 23.26
N ASN A 96 6.36 3.38 22.09
CA ASN A 96 7.07 2.11 21.87
C ASN A 96 8.39 2.28 21.10
N ASN A 97 8.85 3.51 20.88
CA ASN A 97 10.04 3.85 20.07
C ASN A 97 10.03 3.29 18.65
N ALA A 98 8.88 2.89 18.12
CA ALA A 98 8.80 2.44 16.73
C ALA A 98 9.00 3.60 15.77
N VAL A 99 9.71 3.34 14.68
CA VAL A 99 9.93 4.28 13.59
C VAL A 99 9.26 3.73 12.33
N LEU A 100 8.30 4.49 11.80
CA LEU A 100 7.58 4.16 10.58
C LEU A 100 8.08 5.05 9.45
N PRO A 101 8.77 4.51 8.43
CA PRO A 101 9.13 5.28 7.25
C PRO A 101 7.91 5.54 6.38
N CYS A 102 7.91 6.66 5.66
CA CYS A 102 6.90 6.91 4.64
C CYS A 102 7.09 5.94 3.46
N SER A 103 6.04 5.24 3.06
CA SER A 103 6.06 4.27 1.97
C SER A 103 5.75 4.88 0.59
N LEU A 104 5.72 6.20 0.48
CA LEU A 104 5.49 6.93 -0.77
C LEU A 104 6.82 7.42 -1.37
N TYR A 105 6.76 7.84 -2.64
CA TYR A 105 7.94 8.40 -3.31
C TYR A 105 8.29 9.80 -2.81
N HIS A 106 9.53 10.22 -3.03
CA HIS A 106 10.03 11.54 -2.63
C HIS A 106 9.23 12.68 -3.32
N GLN A 107 8.85 13.69 -2.54
CA GLN A 107 8.04 14.83 -3.00
C GLN A 107 6.62 14.47 -3.50
N HIS A 108 6.03 13.41 -2.97
CA HIS A 108 4.62 13.10 -3.23
C HIS A 108 3.69 14.26 -2.80
N PRO A 109 2.60 14.53 -3.52
CA PRO A 109 1.80 15.74 -3.37
C PRO A 109 0.84 15.75 -2.19
N THR A 110 0.56 14.60 -1.58
CA THR A 110 -0.42 14.46 -0.49
C THR A 110 0.28 14.25 0.85
N GLY A 111 -0.48 14.00 1.93
CA GLY A 111 0.08 13.62 3.23
C GLY A 111 0.95 12.37 3.15
N HIS A 112 1.70 12.09 4.20
CA HIS A 112 2.53 10.89 4.29
C HIS A 112 1.67 9.63 4.41
N SER A 113 2.26 8.45 4.16
CA SER A 113 1.53 7.18 4.15
C SER A 113 0.78 6.89 5.45
N TRP A 114 1.28 7.33 6.60
CA TRP A 114 0.58 7.20 7.89
C TRP A 114 -0.60 8.16 8.08
N ASP A 115 -0.75 9.19 7.24
CA ASP A 115 -1.88 10.12 7.25
C ASP A 115 -3.02 9.63 6.35
N ILE A 116 -2.76 8.60 5.54
CA ILE A 116 -3.71 8.03 4.59
C ILE A 116 -4.43 6.85 5.25
N THR A 117 -5.74 6.89 5.23
CA THR A 117 -6.61 5.83 5.76
C THR A 117 -7.23 5.06 4.61
N ASP A 118 -7.04 3.75 4.59
CA ASP A 118 -7.78 2.82 3.74
C ASP A 118 -8.92 2.20 4.54
N PRO A 119 -10.17 2.66 4.36
CA PRO A 119 -11.30 2.16 5.13
C PRO A 119 -11.59 0.68 4.92
N LEU A 120 -11.23 0.13 3.76
CA LEU A 120 -11.40 -1.29 3.46
C LEU A 120 -10.39 -2.15 4.18
N ALA A 121 -9.12 -1.76 4.20
CA ALA A 121 -8.08 -2.46 4.94
C ALA A 121 -8.38 -2.46 6.44
N ASP A 122 -8.82 -1.33 7.00
CA ASP A 122 -9.21 -1.19 8.40
C ASP A 122 -10.42 -2.07 8.75
N LEU A 123 -11.40 -2.15 7.85
CA LEU A 123 -12.59 -2.98 8.05
C LEU A 123 -12.25 -4.48 8.04
N ILE A 124 -11.32 -4.91 7.21
CA ILE A 124 -10.88 -6.30 7.12
C ILE A 124 -9.97 -6.67 8.30
N ALA A 125 -9.09 -5.78 8.74
CA ALA A 125 -8.17 -5.99 9.84
C ALA A 125 -8.88 -6.01 11.22
N GLY A 126 -9.93 -5.21 11.40
CA GLY A 126 -10.63 -5.04 12.67
C GLY A 126 -11.24 -6.32 13.28
N PRO A 127 -11.89 -7.22 12.50
CA PRO A 127 -12.49 -8.44 13.06
C PRO A 127 -11.48 -9.54 13.43
N LEU A 128 -10.26 -9.51 12.88
CA LEU A 128 -9.26 -10.55 13.10
C LEU A 128 -8.50 -10.41 14.42
N THR A 129 -8.57 -9.25 15.08
CA THR A 129 -7.87 -8.98 16.33
C THR A 129 -8.70 -9.27 17.58
N THR A 130 -10.01 -9.58 17.44
CA THR A 130 -10.92 -9.84 18.58
C THR A 130 -11.16 -11.33 18.87
N GLY A 131 -10.45 -12.23 18.23
CA GLY A 131 -10.66 -13.69 18.31
C GLY A 131 -9.77 -14.44 19.31
N SER A 132 -9.34 -13.86 20.43
CA SER A 132 -8.63 -14.57 21.50
C SER A 132 -9.23 -14.26 22.86
N THR A 133 -10.48 -14.67 23.05
CA THR A 133 -11.00 -14.90 24.39
C THR A 133 -10.90 -16.39 24.67
N THR A 134 -9.87 -16.79 25.33
CA THR A 134 -9.79 -18.09 26.00
C THR A 134 -10.76 -18.07 27.15
N ASP A 135 -11.94 -18.62 26.94
CA ASP A 135 -12.80 -19.09 28.03
C ASP A 135 -12.15 -20.34 28.62
N ASP A 136 -11.31 -20.16 29.61
CA ASP A 136 -10.92 -21.21 30.53
C ASP A 136 -11.87 -21.18 31.73
N ALA A 137 -13.05 -21.75 31.51
CA ALA A 137 -13.99 -22.08 32.58
C ALA A 137 -13.72 -23.52 33.01
N THR A 138 -12.77 -23.66 33.92
CA THR A 138 -12.62 -24.93 34.68
C THR A 138 -13.65 -24.95 35.79
N ASP A 139 -14.84 -25.41 35.48
CA ASP A 139 -15.83 -25.85 36.46
C ASP A 139 -15.55 -27.30 36.82
N ASP A 140 -14.99 -27.53 38.00
CA ASP A 140 -14.86 -28.87 38.60
C ASP A 140 -15.94 -29.09 39.69
N PRO A 141 -17.05 -29.77 39.38
CA PRO A 141 -18.03 -30.12 40.42
C PRO A 141 -17.81 -31.54 40.91
N ARG A 142 -16.87 -31.76 41.83
CA ARG A 142 -16.82 -33.04 42.58
C ARG A 142 -16.71 -32.84 44.07
N GLY A 143 -17.80 -32.40 44.65
CA GLY A 143 -18.13 -32.68 46.02
C GLY A 143 -18.84 -34.02 46.10
N ARG A 144 -18.20 -35.03 46.65
CA ARG A 144 -18.87 -36.26 47.03
C ARG A 144 -18.63 -36.53 48.52
N PRO A 145 -19.68 -36.61 49.33
CA PRO A 145 -19.57 -37.14 50.69
C PRO A 145 -19.78 -38.65 50.67
N HIS A 146 -19.04 -39.39 51.44
CA HIS A 146 -19.33 -40.74 51.81
C HIS A 146 -19.33 -40.91 53.31
N PRO A 147 -20.12 -41.91 53.80
CA PRO A 147 -20.63 -42.02 55.16
C PRO A 147 -19.61 -42.53 56.13
#